data_12746e5590884541f6f3776a0d0bec0e
#
_entry.id   12746e5590884541f6f3776a0d0bec0e
#
_cell.length_a   1.000
_cell.length_b   1.000
_cell.length_c   1.000
_cell.angle_alpha   90.00
_cell.angle_beta   90.00
_cell.angle_gamma   90.00
#
_symmetry.space_group_name_H-M   'P 1'
#
loop_
_entity.id
_entity.type
_entity.pdbx_description
1 polymer ?
#
loop_
_entity_poly.entity_id
_entity_poly.type
_entity_poly.pdbx_seq_one_letter_code
_entity_poly.pdbx_strand_id
1 'polypeptide(L)'
;ALPGWLHKLLSKSYPDQLDQLADASQRRPPFTLRINTECISVHDYRALLTEAGIDARAAGTSGLTLVQPVPVSQLPHFHDGFVSVQDASAQLAGLLLSPEAGMTVLDACAAPGGKACHLAELGATVTAADISEDRLVKVDENANRLNLSITSVLSDGRSLHEVLAHASFDAILLDVPCSATGVMRRNPDVKVIRRKSDIDHFAALQSELLQSVWALLKPGGRLLYATCSVLSQENDAIVGRFLNAKKTAHPIILPQTVGVATTYGQQIIPSALGGDGLYYALLGKPTP
;
A
#
# COMPACT_ATOMS: atom_id res chain seq x y z
N ALA A 1 11.20 -10.63 -20.27
CA ALA A 1 10.54 -11.91 -20.00
C ALA A 1 10.48 -12.17 -18.50
N LEU A 2 9.50 -12.95 -18.04
CA LEU A 2 9.40 -13.40 -16.65
C LEU A 2 10.36 -14.58 -16.42
N PRO A 3 10.97 -14.72 -15.20
CA PRO A 3 11.68 -15.92 -14.81
C PRO A 3 10.79 -17.17 -14.92
N GLY A 4 11.34 -18.31 -15.32
CA GLY A 4 10.56 -19.54 -15.55
C GLY A 4 9.75 -20.00 -14.34
N TRP A 5 10.29 -19.89 -13.11
CA TRP A 5 9.58 -20.24 -11.89
C TRP A 5 8.37 -19.31 -11.63
N LEU A 6 8.53 -18.00 -11.90
CA LEU A 6 7.47 -17.01 -11.71
C LEU A 6 6.38 -17.18 -12.78
N HIS A 7 6.78 -17.37 -14.04
CA HIS A 7 5.85 -17.67 -15.13
C HIS A 7 4.98 -18.90 -14.80
N LYS A 8 5.59 -19.99 -14.28
CA LYS A 8 4.85 -21.21 -13.88
C LYS A 8 3.86 -20.94 -12.74
N LEU A 9 4.20 -20.09 -11.77
CA LEU A 9 3.27 -19.73 -10.69
C LEU A 9 2.13 -18.88 -11.20
N LEU A 10 2.43 -17.85 -11.99
CA LEU A 10 1.43 -16.92 -12.51
C LEU A 10 0.49 -17.59 -13.52
N SER A 11 0.97 -18.46 -14.38
CA SER A 11 0.11 -19.22 -15.32
C SER A 11 -0.88 -20.13 -14.62
N LYS A 12 -0.56 -20.60 -13.42
CA LYS A 12 -1.48 -21.39 -12.59
C LYS A 12 -2.51 -20.50 -11.87
N SER A 13 -2.09 -19.36 -11.35
CA SER A 13 -2.93 -18.48 -10.53
C SER A 13 -3.80 -17.55 -11.37
N TYR A 14 -3.31 -17.14 -12.54
CA TYR A 14 -3.93 -16.15 -13.42
C TYR A 14 -3.87 -16.58 -14.89
N PRO A 15 -4.46 -17.72 -15.27
CA PRO A 15 -4.35 -18.25 -16.64
C PRO A 15 -4.84 -17.24 -17.69
N ASP A 16 -5.93 -16.53 -17.40
CA ASP A 16 -6.55 -15.57 -18.33
C ASP A 16 -5.89 -14.18 -18.32
N GLN A 17 -5.09 -13.86 -17.28
CA GLN A 17 -4.43 -12.56 -17.12
C GLN A 17 -2.90 -12.63 -17.27
N LEU A 18 -2.34 -13.80 -17.62
CA LEU A 18 -0.89 -14.00 -17.69
C LEU A 18 -0.22 -13.05 -18.70
N ASP A 19 -0.81 -12.90 -19.86
CA ASP A 19 -0.29 -12.00 -20.91
C ASP A 19 -0.36 -10.55 -20.48
N GLN A 20 -1.44 -10.15 -19.80
CA GLN A 20 -1.58 -8.80 -19.23
C GLN A 20 -0.49 -8.54 -18.18
N LEU A 21 -0.24 -9.48 -17.26
CA LEU A 21 0.81 -9.39 -16.24
C LEU A 21 2.20 -9.28 -16.87
N ALA A 22 2.47 -10.12 -17.87
CA ALA A 22 3.74 -10.13 -18.57
C ALA A 22 3.99 -8.81 -19.33
N ASP A 23 2.98 -8.33 -20.06
CA ASP A 23 3.04 -7.06 -20.80
C ASP A 23 3.21 -5.88 -19.84
N ALA A 24 2.36 -5.75 -18.82
CA ALA A 24 2.45 -4.69 -17.82
C ALA A 24 3.84 -4.63 -17.16
N SER A 25 4.45 -5.78 -16.90
CA SER A 25 5.77 -5.87 -16.26
C SER A 25 6.93 -5.31 -17.11
N GLN A 26 6.71 -5.05 -18.39
CA GLN A 26 7.73 -4.56 -19.34
C GLN A 26 7.48 -3.11 -19.74
N ARG A 27 6.32 -2.57 -19.42
CA ARG A 27 5.97 -1.19 -19.77
C ARG A 27 6.54 -0.19 -18.77
N ARG A 28 6.67 1.06 -19.23
CA ARG A 28 6.97 2.17 -18.32
C ARG A 28 5.82 2.31 -17.31
N PRO A 29 6.12 2.44 -16.00
CA PRO A 29 5.09 2.63 -15.00
C PRO A 29 4.35 3.97 -15.20
N PRO A 30 3.03 4.04 -14.99
CA PRO A 30 2.30 5.30 -14.95
C PRO A 30 2.87 6.23 -13.89
N PHE A 31 2.93 7.52 -14.20
CA PHE A 31 3.28 8.56 -13.25
C PHE A 31 1.99 9.12 -12.66
N THR A 32 1.63 8.64 -11.49
CA THR A 32 0.36 8.98 -10.86
C THR A 32 0.58 9.85 -9.63
N LEU A 33 -0.22 10.87 -9.51
CA LEU A 33 -0.26 11.82 -8.42
C LEU A 33 -1.45 11.50 -7.52
N ARG A 34 -1.28 11.60 -6.22
CA ARG A 34 -2.34 11.72 -5.22
C ARG A 34 -2.48 13.20 -4.88
N ILE A 35 -3.67 13.73 -5.02
CA ILE A 35 -3.98 15.11 -4.66
C ILE A 35 -4.35 15.17 -3.18
N ASN A 36 -3.74 16.08 -2.45
CA ASN A 36 -4.12 16.39 -1.07
C ASN A 36 -5.42 17.21 -1.09
N THR A 37 -6.53 16.51 -0.89
CA THR A 37 -7.88 17.12 -0.99
C THR A 37 -8.21 18.07 0.17
N GLU A 38 -7.40 18.08 1.22
CA GLU A 38 -7.47 19.11 2.27
C GLU A 38 -6.93 20.48 1.79
N CYS A 39 -6.03 20.47 0.80
CA CYS A 39 -5.41 21.67 0.26
C CYS A 39 -6.11 22.17 -1.01
N ILE A 40 -6.48 21.27 -1.92
CA ILE A 40 -7.01 21.62 -3.24
C ILE A 40 -7.90 20.51 -3.79
N SER A 41 -8.94 20.85 -4.55
CA SER A 41 -9.74 19.85 -5.24
C SER A 41 -8.97 19.19 -6.41
N VAL A 42 -9.33 17.96 -6.76
CA VAL A 42 -8.75 17.27 -7.93
C VAL A 42 -9.01 18.05 -9.22
N HIS A 43 -10.18 18.69 -9.33
CA HIS A 43 -10.55 19.53 -10.47
C HIS A 43 -9.62 20.73 -10.60
N ASP A 44 -9.40 21.46 -9.51
CA ASP A 44 -8.59 22.69 -9.53
C ASP A 44 -7.11 22.38 -9.73
N TYR A 45 -6.61 21.28 -9.10
CA TYR A 45 -5.23 20.85 -9.35
C TYR A 45 -5.00 20.42 -10.81
N ARG A 46 -6.01 19.79 -11.44
CA ARG A 46 -5.95 19.48 -12.88
C ARG A 46 -5.90 20.75 -13.73
N ALA A 47 -6.60 21.83 -13.35
CA ALA A 47 -6.49 23.13 -14.03
C ALA A 47 -5.07 23.69 -13.93
N LEU A 48 -4.45 23.68 -12.74
CA LEU A 48 -3.05 24.08 -12.56
C LEU A 48 -2.08 23.29 -13.43
N LEU A 49 -2.27 21.96 -13.54
CA LEU A 49 -1.47 21.15 -14.47
C LEU A 49 -1.65 21.59 -15.92
N THR A 50 -2.89 21.86 -16.33
CA THR A 50 -3.19 22.32 -17.71
C THR A 50 -2.54 23.68 -18.00
N GLU A 51 -2.58 24.63 -17.06
CA GLU A 51 -1.91 25.93 -17.16
C GLU A 51 -0.37 25.78 -17.25
N ALA A 52 0.17 24.77 -16.57
CA ALA A 52 1.59 24.41 -16.66
C ALA A 52 1.95 23.60 -17.92
N GLY A 53 0.99 23.34 -18.83
CA GLY A 53 1.21 22.53 -20.03
C GLY A 53 1.38 21.03 -19.76
N ILE A 54 0.87 20.54 -18.64
CA ILE A 54 0.99 19.14 -18.20
C ILE A 54 -0.37 18.44 -18.35
N ASP A 55 -0.48 17.53 -19.31
CA ASP A 55 -1.70 16.75 -19.51
C ASP A 55 -1.84 15.62 -18.49
N ALA A 56 -3.03 15.50 -17.90
CA ALA A 56 -3.36 14.47 -16.93
C ALA A 56 -4.78 13.91 -17.12
N ARG A 57 -4.98 12.65 -16.74
CA ARG A 57 -6.27 11.95 -16.68
C ARG A 57 -6.58 11.50 -15.28
N ALA A 58 -7.86 11.37 -14.95
CA ALA A 58 -8.29 10.90 -13.65
C ALA A 58 -7.80 9.47 -13.36
N ALA A 59 -7.44 9.23 -12.11
CA ALA A 59 -6.99 7.93 -11.60
C ALA A 59 -7.57 7.70 -10.19
N GLY A 60 -8.67 6.95 -10.10
CA GLY A 60 -9.40 6.80 -8.84
C GLY A 60 -10.12 8.08 -8.42
N THR A 61 -10.34 8.24 -7.12
CA THR A 61 -11.12 9.35 -6.55
C THR A 61 -10.30 10.62 -6.33
N SER A 62 -9.03 10.49 -5.91
CA SER A 62 -8.14 11.62 -5.58
C SER A 62 -6.84 11.62 -6.39
N GLY A 63 -6.76 10.82 -7.44
CA GLY A 63 -5.56 10.66 -8.26
C GLY A 63 -5.66 11.28 -9.64
N LEU A 64 -4.49 11.69 -10.16
CA LEU A 64 -4.28 12.09 -11.55
C LEU A 64 -3.06 11.35 -12.11
N THR A 65 -3.20 10.71 -13.27
CA THR A 65 -2.06 10.10 -13.99
C THR A 65 -1.63 11.04 -15.11
N LEU A 66 -0.36 11.44 -15.10
CA LEU A 66 0.21 12.27 -16.15
C LEU A 66 0.32 11.50 -17.47
N VAL A 67 0.01 12.14 -18.59
CA VAL A 67 0.19 11.57 -19.93
C VAL A 67 1.67 11.39 -20.23
N GLN A 68 2.49 12.38 -19.87
CA GLN A 68 3.94 12.32 -19.92
C GLN A 68 4.50 12.61 -18.51
N PRO A 69 5.43 11.80 -18.00
CA PRO A 69 6.08 12.09 -16.72
C PRO A 69 6.95 13.35 -16.82
N VAL A 70 6.93 14.14 -15.76
CA VAL A 70 7.75 15.33 -15.59
C VAL A 70 8.56 15.22 -14.30
N PRO A 71 9.69 15.95 -14.15
CA PRO A 71 10.35 16.10 -12.86
C PRO A 71 9.39 16.66 -11.81
N VAL A 72 9.48 16.21 -10.57
CA VAL A 72 8.59 16.67 -9.46
C VAL A 72 8.72 18.19 -9.23
N SER A 73 9.86 18.79 -9.55
CA SER A 73 10.09 20.24 -9.49
C SER A 73 9.24 21.05 -10.48
N GLN A 74 8.65 20.41 -11.48
CA GLN A 74 7.74 21.05 -12.46
C GLN A 74 6.28 20.90 -12.06
N LEU A 75 5.98 20.11 -11.03
CA LEU A 75 4.61 19.96 -10.55
C LEU A 75 4.20 21.21 -9.76
N PRO A 76 3.10 21.87 -10.12
CA PRO A 76 2.60 23.03 -9.38
C PRO A 76 2.43 22.68 -7.89
N HIS A 77 2.93 23.54 -7.01
CA HIS A 77 2.77 23.43 -5.56
C HIS A 77 3.20 22.08 -4.94
N PHE A 78 4.15 21.35 -5.57
CA PHE A 78 4.66 20.11 -5.01
C PHE A 78 5.30 20.33 -3.63
N HIS A 79 6.09 21.39 -3.50
CA HIS A 79 6.76 21.73 -2.23
C HIS A 79 5.81 22.31 -1.19
N ASP A 80 4.64 22.81 -1.62
CA ASP A 80 3.57 23.34 -0.75
C ASP A 80 2.63 22.22 -0.24
N GLY A 81 2.90 20.96 -0.60
CA GLY A 81 2.16 19.81 -0.10
C GLY A 81 0.82 19.53 -0.80
N PHE A 82 0.55 20.14 -1.96
CA PHE A 82 -0.71 19.94 -2.69
C PHE A 82 -0.82 18.56 -3.30
N VAL A 83 0.32 17.90 -3.53
CA VAL A 83 0.37 16.64 -4.27
C VAL A 83 1.49 15.73 -3.80
N SER A 84 1.28 14.43 -3.91
CA SER A 84 2.27 13.37 -3.70
C SER A 84 2.35 12.45 -4.91
N VAL A 85 3.54 11.94 -5.22
CA VAL A 85 3.69 10.90 -6.24
C VAL A 85 3.37 9.55 -5.58
N GLN A 86 2.27 8.94 -5.98
CA GLN A 86 1.85 7.63 -5.46
C GLN A 86 1.08 6.86 -6.53
N ASP A 87 1.38 5.57 -6.69
CA ASP A 87 0.65 4.69 -7.61
C ASP A 87 -0.84 4.61 -7.28
N ALA A 88 -1.69 4.54 -8.31
CA ALA A 88 -3.14 4.52 -8.14
C ALA A 88 -3.62 3.37 -7.25
N SER A 89 -3.01 2.18 -7.38
CA SER A 89 -3.36 1.04 -6.53
C SER A 89 -2.91 1.25 -5.08
N ALA A 90 -1.76 1.92 -4.87
CA ALA A 90 -1.26 2.21 -3.53
C ALA A 90 -2.12 3.26 -2.79
N GLN A 91 -2.79 4.16 -3.52
CA GLN A 91 -3.74 5.13 -2.95
C GLN A 91 -4.95 4.44 -2.31
N LEU A 92 -5.32 3.24 -2.77
CA LEU A 92 -6.44 2.48 -2.22
C LEU A 92 -6.24 2.10 -0.75
N ALA A 93 -5.01 2.00 -0.25
CA ALA A 93 -4.77 1.64 1.14
C ALA A 93 -5.47 2.60 2.13
N GLY A 94 -5.34 3.91 1.93
CA GLY A 94 -6.04 4.91 2.76
C GLY A 94 -7.56 4.81 2.64
N LEU A 95 -8.05 4.66 1.42
CA LEU A 95 -9.50 4.58 1.15
C LEU A 95 -10.12 3.29 1.72
N LEU A 96 -9.41 2.17 1.67
CA LEU A 96 -9.90 0.87 2.16
C LEU A 96 -9.83 0.77 3.68
N LEU A 97 -8.78 1.34 4.30
CA LEU A 97 -8.70 1.46 5.75
C LEU A 97 -9.70 2.48 6.27
N SER A 98 -9.97 3.55 5.46
CA SER A 98 -11.01 4.56 5.70
C SER A 98 -11.03 5.08 7.14
N PRO A 99 -9.93 5.68 7.64
CA PRO A 99 -9.91 6.20 8.99
C PRO A 99 -10.89 7.37 9.13
N GLU A 100 -11.55 7.46 10.28
CA GLU A 100 -12.31 8.64 10.65
C GLU A 100 -11.38 9.67 11.31
N ALA A 101 -11.75 10.95 11.24
CA ALA A 101 -10.98 12.01 11.85
C ALA A 101 -10.76 11.76 13.36
N GLY A 102 -9.50 11.86 13.80
CA GLY A 102 -9.11 11.63 15.18
C GLY A 102 -8.86 10.17 15.56
N MET A 103 -9.11 9.19 14.68
CA MET A 103 -8.71 7.80 14.94
C MET A 103 -7.19 7.68 15.07
N THR A 104 -6.74 6.88 16.03
CA THR A 104 -5.34 6.49 16.16
C THR A 104 -5.02 5.36 15.19
N VAL A 105 -4.09 5.60 14.27
CA VAL A 105 -3.73 4.65 13.21
C VAL A 105 -2.24 4.33 13.26
N LEU A 106 -1.89 3.04 13.20
CA LEU A 106 -0.52 2.56 13.03
C LEU A 106 -0.30 2.20 11.56
N ASP A 107 0.76 2.74 10.94
CA ASP A 107 1.37 2.20 9.72
C ASP A 107 2.63 1.44 10.16
N ALA A 108 2.59 0.12 10.13
CA ALA A 108 3.57 -0.74 10.82
C ALA A 108 4.82 -1.07 9.99
N CYS A 109 4.84 -0.74 8.68
CA CYS A 109 6.00 -0.84 7.77
C CYS A 109 5.98 0.39 6.86
N ALA A 110 6.06 1.57 7.48
CA ALA A 110 5.58 2.83 6.89
C ALA A 110 6.46 3.40 5.79
N ALA A 111 7.77 3.19 5.87
CA ALA A 111 8.69 3.95 5.03
C ALA A 111 8.59 3.56 3.53
N PRO A 112 8.62 4.53 2.64
CA PRO A 112 9.03 5.95 2.80
C PRO A 112 7.92 6.94 3.20
N GLY A 113 6.77 6.49 3.72
CA GLY A 113 5.74 7.36 4.28
C GLY A 113 4.55 7.71 3.37
N GLY A 114 4.53 7.24 2.13
CA GLY A 114 3.46 7.61 1.19
C GLY A 114 2.05 7.21 1.64
N LYS A 115 1.91 6.06 2.33
CA LYS A 115 0.65 5.60 2.90
C LYS A 115 0.36 6.25 4.25
N ALA A 116 1.38 6.37 5.14
CA ALA A 116 1.28 7.08 6.40
C ALA A 116 0.78 8.52 6.22
N CYS A 117 1.40 9.27 5.28
CA CYS A 117 0.95 10.62 4.93
C CYS A 117 -0.50 10.64 4.42
N HIS A 118 -0.89 9.68 3.57
CA HIS A 118 -2.27 9.60 3.07
C HIS A 118 -3.27 9.38 4.22
N LEU A 119 -2.94 8.53 5.19
CA LEU A 119 -3.80 8.32 6.37
C LEU A 119 -3.92 9.61 7.22
N ALA A 120 -2.83 10.37 7.35
CA ALA A 120 -2.84 11.65 8.06
C ALA A 120 -3.63 12.73 7.29
N GLU A 121 -3.52 12.79 5.95
CA GLU A 121 -4.37 13.64 5.09
C GLU A 121 -5.87 13.33 5.25
N LEU A 122 -6.22 12.06 5.57
CA LEU A 122 -7.60 11.65 5.86
C LEU A 122 -8.04 11.95 7.31
N GLY A 123 -7.24 12.70 8.08
CA GLY A 123 -7.57 13.15 9.43
C GLY A 123 -7.21 12.20 10.57
N ALA A 124 -6.48 11.11 10.30
CA ALA A 124 -6.02 10.19 11.33
C ALA A 124 -4.83 10.76 12.12
N THR A 125 -4.74 10.39 13.41
CA THR A 125 -3.52 10.54 14.22
C THR A 125 -2.61 9.35 13.95
N VAL A 126 -1.54 9.57 13.16
CA VAL A 126 -0.72 8.48 12.63
C VAL A 126 0.56 8.26 13.43
N THR A 127 0.81 7.00 13.78
CA THR A 127 2.13 6.49 14.18
C THR A 127 2.69 5.68 13.02
N ALA A 128 3.87 6.05 12.53
CA ALA A 128 4.58 5.39 11.44
C ALA A 128 5.78 4.62 12.00
N ALA A 129 5.79 3.31 11.87
CA ALA A 129 6.89 2.47 12.33
C ALA A 129 7.64 1.83 11.16
N ASP A 130 8.97 1.80 11.24
CA ASP A 130 9.83 1.07 10.30
C ASP A 130 11.10 0.58 11.03
N ILE A 131 11.71 -0.47 10.53
CA ILE A 131 12.95 -1.05 11.06
C ILE A 131 14.19 -0.24 10.67
N SER A 132 14.10 0.63 9.67
CA SER A 132 15.22 1.37 9.10
C SER A 132 15.13 2.85 9.45
N GLU A 133 16.11 3.34 10.20
CA GLU A 133 16.25 4.76 10.55
C GLU A 133 16.37 5.65 9.31
N ASP A 134 17.22 5.27 8.35
CA ASP A 134 17.43 6.02 7.10
C ASP A 134 16.15 6.14 6.27
N ARG A 135 15.27 5.15 6.38
CA ARG A 135 13.98 5.17 5.70
C ARG A 135 12.93 5.98 6.45
N LEU A 136 12.98 6.00 7.78
CA LEU A 136 12.10 6.85 8.61
C LEU A 136 12.35 8.34 8.39
N VAL A 137 13.60 8.75 8.15
CA VAL A 137 13.90 10.14 7.75
C VAL A 137 13.06 10.58 6.56
N LYS A 138 12.80 9.69 5.58
CA LYS A 138 11.94 10.00 4.42
C LYS A 138 10.47 10.14 4.79
N VAL A 139 10.02 9.45 5.83
CA VAL A 139 8.66 9.64 6.37
C VAL A 139 8.52 11.05 6.93
N ASP A 140 9.52 11.48 7.74
CA ASP A 140 9.53 12.79 8.36
C ASP A 140 9.67 13.91 7.31
N GLU A 141 10.52 13.75 6.31
CA GLU A 141 10.66 14.67 5.17
C GLU A 141 9.33 14.85 4.41
N ASN A 142 8.62 13.74 4.12
CA ASN A 142 7.32 13.78 3.46
C ASN A 142 6.24 14.40 4.35
N ALA A 143 6.20 14.05 5.63
CA ALA A 143 5.27 14.64 6.59
C ALA A 143 5.47 16.15 6.70
N ASN A 144 6.73 16.60 6.85
CA ASN A 144 7.06 18.03 6.91
C ASN A 144 6.66 18.77 5.63
N ARG A 145 6.97 18.22 4.44
CA ARG A 145 6.58 18.81 3.15
C ARG A 145 5.06 18.96 3.00
N LEU A 146 4.31 18.00 3.53
CA LEU A 146 2.84 17.98 3.47
C LEU A 146 2.19 18.71 4.65
N ASN A 147 2.99 19.30 5.55
CA ASN A 147 2.54 19.95 6.79
C ASN A 147 1.67 19.03 7.67
N LEU A 148 2.07 17.76 7.77
CA LEU A 148 1.38 16.73 8.55
C LEU A 148 2.14 16.41 9.84
N SER A 149 1.42 16.07 10.90
CA SER A 149 1.98 15.58 12.16
C SER A 149 1.91 14.05 12.19
N ILE A 150 3.07 13.39 12.10
CA ILE A 150 3.21 11.93 12.17
C ILE A 150 4.24 11.60 13.24
N THR A 151 3.94 10.62 14.09
CA THR A 151 4.89 10.12 15.09
C THR A 151 5.70 8.97 14.48
N SER A 152 7.01 9.16 14.28
CA SER A 152 7.89 8.12 13.77
C SER A 152 8.44 7.24 14.90
N VAL A 153 8.44 5.92 14.69
CA VAL A 153 8.93 4.91 15.66
C VAL A 153 9.90 3.97 14.97
N LEU A 154 11.16 3.98 15.41
CA LEU A 154 12.18 3.03 14.95
C LEU A 154 12.02 1.72 15.73
N SER A 155 11.49 0.69 15.07
CA SER A 155 11.35 -0.64 15.66
C SER A 155 11.11 -1.70 14.59
N ASP A 156 11.52 -2.93 14.88
CA ASP A 156 11.08 -4.07 14.10
C ASP A 156 9.56 -4.29 14.31
N GLY A 157 8.82 -4.43 13.24
CA GLY A 157 7.36 -4.68 13.29
C GLY A 157 6.97 -5.91 14.14
N ARG A 158 7.90 -6.87 14.31
CA ARG A 158 7.72 -8.06 15.15
C ARG A 158 7.80 -7.73 16.65
N SER A 159 8.45 -6.64 17.02
CA SER A 159 8.70 -6.20 18.41
C SER A 159 7.98 -4.89 18.77
N LEU A 160 7.08 -4.39 17.91
CA LEU A 160 6.34 -3.15 18.16
C LEU A 160 5.59 -3.15 19.51
N HIS A 161 5.15 -4.32 19.98
CA HIS A 161 4.47 -4.47 21.28
C HIS A 161 5.38 -4.19 22.49
N GLU A 162 6.70 -4.11 22.30
CA GLU A 162 7.67 -3.76 23.36
C GLU A 162 7.75 -2.23 23.55
N VAL A 163 7.44 -1.45 22.52
CA VAL A 163 7.55 0.01 22.51
C VAL A 163 6.20 0.73 22.41
N LEU A 164 5.16 0.03 21.99
CA LEU A 164 3.80 0.55 21.85
C LEU A 164 2.82 -0.21 22.74
N ALA A 165 1.89 0.51 23.36
CA ALA A 165 0.91 -0.08 24.25
C ALA A 165 -0.05 -1.04 23.51
N HIS A 166 -0.41 -2.14 24.16
CA HIS A 166 -1.44 -3.06 23.66
C HIS A 166 -2.79 -2.35 23.48
N ALA A 167 -3.52 -2.78 22.43
CA ALA A 167 -4.87 -2.27 22.14
C ALA A 167 -4.96 -0.72 22.10
N SER A 168 -3.96 -0.07 21.50
CA SER A 168 -3.86 1.38 21.44
C SER A 168 -4.33 2.01 20.12
N PHE A 169 -4.48 1.20 19.05
CA PHE A 169 -4.85 1.70 17.72
C PHE A 169 -6.25 1.30 17.30
N ASP A 170 -7.01 2.25 16.76
CA ASP A 170 -8.34 2.04 16.19
C ASP A 170 -8.25 1.32 14.84
N ALA A 171 -7.19 1.61 14.07
CA ALA A 171 -6.91 0.94 12.82
C ALA A 171 -5.40 0.72 12.63
N ILE A 172 -5.04 -0.33 11.88
CA ILE A 172 -3.65 -0.65 11.53
C ILE A 172 -3.56 -0.87 10.02
N LEU A 173 -2.60 -0.20 9.39
CA LEU A 173 -2.11 -0.54 8.06
C LEU A 173 -0.86 -1.41 8.24
N LEU A 174 -0.87 -2.57 7.61
CA LEU A 174 0.27 -3.48 7.57
C LEU A 174 0.65 -3.75 6.10
N ASP A 175 1.44 -2.85 5.51
CA ASP A 175 2.00 -2.98 4.16
C ASP A 175 3.34 -3.73 4.26
N VAL A 176 3.26 -5.06 4.23
CA VAL A 176 4.38 -5.93 4.59
C VAL A 176 5.49 -5.97 3.52
N PRO A 177 6.75 -6.16 3.93
CA PRO A 177 7.81 -6.57 3.01
C PRO A 177 7.41 -7.83 2.24
N CYS A 178 7.60 -7.82 0.91
CA CYS A 178 7.17 -8.91 0.04
C CYS A 178 8.11 -9.07 -1.17
N SER A 179 7.82 -10.04 -2.04
CA SER A 179 8.60 -10.29 -3.25
C SER A 179 8.59 -9.14 -4.26
N ALA A 180 7.64 -8.21 -4.16
CA ALA A 180 7.43 -7.09 -5.08
C ALA A 180 7.07 -7.51 -6.52
N THR A 181 6.48 -8.70 -6.69
CA THR A 181 6.12 -9.25 -8.01
C THR A 181 5.00 -8.49 -8.72
N GLY A 182 4.24 -7.66 -8.00
CA GLY A 182 3.21 -6.78 -8.57
C GLY A 182 3.75 -5.46 -9.12
N VAL A 183 4.98 -5.07 -8.73
CA VAL A 183 5.62 -3.79 -9.08
C VAL A 183 6.86 -3.96 -9.97
N MET A 184 6.99 -5.08 -10.68
CA MET A 184 8.15 -5.41 -11.52
C MET A 184 8.44 -4.38 -12.61
N ARG A 185 7.47 -3.57 -13.02
CA ARG A 185 7.72 -2.49 -13.98
C ARG A 185 8.47 -1.30 -13.37
N ARG A 186 8.34 -1.09 -12.04
CA ARG A 186 9.09 -0.07 -11.29
C ARG A 186 10.44 -0.58 -10.81
N ASN A 187 10.49 -1.86 -10.48
CA ASN A 187 11.67 -2.56 -9.95
C ASN A 187 11.99 -3.75 -10.87
N PRO A 188 12.55 -3.52 -12.07
CA PRO A 188 12.80 -4.58 -13.04
C PRO A 188 13.85 -5.60 -12.58
N ASP A 189 14.70 -5.24 -11.63
CA ASP A 189 15.66 -6.09 -10.93
C ASP A 189 14.98 -7.25 -10.19
N VAL A 190 13.74 -7.09 -9.72
CA VAL A 190 12.94 -8.16 -9.10
C VAL A 190 12.89 -9.41 -9.98
N LYS A 191 12.82 -9.26 -11.31
CA LYS A 191 12.81 -10.37 -12.26
C LYS A 191 14.11 -11.18 -12.28
N VAL A 192 15.21 -10.58 -11.83
CA VAL A 192 16.55 -11.16 -11.87
C VAL A 192 17.00 -11.66 -10.51
N ILE A 193 16.77 -10.83 -9.47
CA ILE A 193 17.29 -11.12 -8.13
C ILE A 193 16.39 -12.05 -7.32
N ARG A 194 15.06 -12.05 -7.56
CA ARG A 194 14.13 -12.90 -6.79
C ARG A 194 14.22 -14.35 -7.19
N ARG A 195 14.22 -15.22 -6.18
CA ARG A 195 14.22 -16.68 -6.32
C ARG A 195 12.94 -17.23 -5.70
N LYS A 196 12.58 -18.44 -6.11
CA LYS A 196 11.40 -19.12 -5.56
C LYS A 196 11.51 -19.32 -4.03
N SER A 197 12.71 -19.60 -3.52
CA SER A 197 12.99 -19.77 -2.07
C SER A 197 12.69 -18.50 -1.25
N ASP A 198 12.78 -17.29 -1.85
CA ASP A 198 12.54 -16.05 -1.15
C ASP A 198 11.07 -15.91 -0.75
N ILE A 199 10.16 -16.52 -1.51
CA ILE A 199 8.72 -16.46 -1.24
C ILE A 199 8.37 -17.08 0.11
N ASP A 200 8.98 -18.24 0.44
CA ASP A 200 8.74 -18.90 1.73
C ASP A 200 9.28 -18.05 2.89
N HIS A 201 10.43 -17.37 2.68
CA HIS A 201 11.00 -16.46 3.66
C HIS A 201 10.10 -15.23 3.90
N PHE A 202 9.63 -14.57 2.83
CA PHE A 202 8.68 -13.46 2.97
C PHE A 202 7.39 -13.90 3.65
N ALA A 203 6.84 -15.06 3.26
CA ALA A 203 5.61 -15.60 3.84
C ALA A 203 5.73 -15.87 5.36
N ALA A 204 6.91 -16.33 5.82
CA ALA A 204 7.18 -16.50 7.25
C ALA A 204 7.20 -15.15 7.98
N LEU A 205 7.99 -14.19 7.47
CA LEU A 205 8.08 -12.83 8.02
C LEU A 205 6.71 -12.13 8.08
N GLN A 206 5.93 -12.22 7.00
CA GLN A 206 4.59 -11.64 6.91
C GLN A 206 3.64 -12.21 7.97
N SER A 207 3.73 -13.53 8.22
CA SER A 207 2.93 -14.19 9.25
C SER A 207 3.33 -13.70 10.66
N GLU A 208 4.62 -13.53 10.94
CA GLU A 208 5.13 -13.01 12.20
C GLU A 208 4.67 -11.56 12.43
N LEU A 209 4.82 -10.70 11.42
CA LEU A 209 4.39 -9.30 11.46
C LEU A 209 2.89 -9.18 11.74
N LEU A 210 2.04 -9.92 11.01
CA LEU A 210 0.59 -9.88 11.19
C LEU A 210 0.17 -10.32 12.59
N GLN A 211 0.83 -11.35 13.14
CA GLN A 211 0.56 -11.81 14.51
C GLN A 211 0.97 -10.76 15.55
N SER A 212 2.13 -10.14 15.39
CA SER A 212 2.66 -9.15 16.32
C SER A 212 1.78 -7.91 16.39
N VAL A 213 1.49 -7.29 15.23
CA VAL A 213 0.73 -6.02 15.21
C VAL A 213 -0.73 -6.19 15.61
N TRP A 214 -1.29 -7.41 15.49
CA TRP A 214 -2.67 -7.68 15.93
C TRP A 214 -2.92 -7.40 17.41
N ALA A 215 -1.91 -7.56 18.26
CA ALA A 215 -2.02 -7.26 19.68
C ALA A 215 -2.23 -5.76 19.95
N LEU A 216 -1.74 -4.89 19.07
CA LEU A 216 -1.83 -3.44 19.18
C LEU A 216 -3.20 -2.89 18.75
N LEU A 217 -3.99 -3.68 18.02
CA LEU A 217 -5.32 -3.29 17.57
C LEU A 217 -6.32 -3.34 18.72
N LYS A 218 -7.11 -2.29 18.88
CA LYS A 218 -8.23 -2.25 19.85
C LYS A 218 -9.31 -3.28 19.51
N PRO A 219 -10.07 -3.77 20.49
CA PRO A 219 -11.36 -4.40 20.22
C PRO A 219 -12.26 -3.44 19.41
N GLY A 220 -12.98 -3.96 18.42
CA GLY A 220 -13.75 -3.17 17.45
C GLY A 220 -12.92 -2.53 16.35
N GLY A 221 -11.60 -2.59 16.43
CA GLY A 221 -10.69 -2.04 15.43
C GLY A 221 -10.56 -2.88 14.16
N ARG A 222 -9.91 -2.31 13.13
CA ARG A 222 -9.69 -2.97 11.83
C ARG A 222 -8.22 -2.90 11.40
N LEU A 223 -7.77 -3.94 10.70
CA LEU A 223 -6.42 -4.05 10.17
C LEU A 223 -6.49 -4.28 8.66
N LEU A 224 -5.84 -3.43 7.88
CA LEU A 224 -5.64 -3.61 6.45
C LEU A 224 -4.27 -4.25 6.21
N TYR A 225 -4.29 -5.51 5.79
CA TYR A 225 -3.11 -6.21 5.30
C TYR A 225 -2.91 -5.89 3.82
N ALA A 226 -1.70 -5.50 3.45
CA ALA A 226 -1.37 -5.15 2.07
C ALA A 226 -0.01 -5.74 1.65
N THR A 227 0.10 -6.10 0.37
CA THR A 227 1.38 -6.44 -0.29
C THR A 227 1.41 -5.85 -1.69
N CYS A 228 2.61 -5.59 -2.22
CA CYS A 228 2.83 -5.35 -3.64
C CYS A 228 3.23 -6.65 -4.38
N SER A 229 2.67 -7.79 -3.96
CA SER A 229 2.84 -9.09 -4.58
C SER A 229 1.57 -9.54 -5.30
N VAL A 230 1.73 -10.30 -6.38
CA VAL A 230 0.63 -11.02 -7.06
C VAL A 230 0.62 -12.52 -6.72
N LEU A 231 1.39 -12.95 -5.74
CA LEU A 231 1.52 -14.34 -5.36
C LEU A 231 0.61 -14.69 -4.18
N SER A 232 -0.28 -15.66 -4.35
CA SER A 232 -1.21 -16.10 -3.30
C SER A 232 -0.52 -16.59 -2.02
N GLN A 233 0.72 -17.06 -2.12
CA GLN A 233 1.54 -17.49 -0.97
C GLN A 233 1.84 -16.34 0.01
N GLU A 234 1.93 -15.11 -0.49
CA GLU A 234 2.17 -13.89 0.29
C GLU A 234 0.87 -13.15 0.64
N ASN A 235 -0.24 -13.54 0.05
CA ASN A 235 -1.55 -12.89 0.10
C ASN A 235 -2.57 -13.75 0.87
N ASP A 236 -3.53 -14.37 0.19
CA ASP A 236 -4.60 -15.19 0.79
C ASP A 236 -4.08 -16.31 1.71
N ALA A 237 -2.93 -16.91 1.40
CA ALA A 237 -2.38 -17.96 2.24
C ALA A 237 -1.91 -17.44 3.61
N ILE A 238 -1.42 -16.20 3.69
CA ILE A 238 -1.06 -15.56 4.97
C ILE A 238 -2.31 -15.24 5.77
N VAL A 239 -3.26 -14.56 5.15
CA VAL A 239 -4.51 -14.15 5.78
C VAL A 239 -5.31 -15.37 6.26
N GLY A 240 -5.41 -16.41 5.44
CA GLY A 240 -6.10 -17.65 5.79
C GLY A 240 -5.48 -18.38 6.98
N ARG A 241 -4.13 -18.48 7.04
CA ARG A 241 -3.43 -19.05 8.20
C ARG A 241 -3.71 -18.25 9.46
N PHE A 242 -3.68 -16.93 9.37
CA PHE A 242 -3.95 -16.04 10.49
C PHE A 242 -5.39 -16.20 11.01
N LEU A 243 -6.41 -16.17 10.14
CA LEU A 243 -7.81 -16.35 10.50
C LEU A 243 -8.08 -17.74 11.13
N ASN A 244 -7.40 -18.78 10.66
CA ASN A 244 -7.51 -20.10 11.24
C ASN A 244 -6.92 -20.17 12.67
N ALA A 245 -5.85 -19.44 12.93
CA ALA A 245 -5.20 -19.37 14.24
C ALA A 245 -5.91 -18.41 15.22
N LYS A 246 -6.43 -17.29 14.73
CA LYS A 246 -7.11 -16.24 15.52
C LYS A 246 -8.62 -16.28 15.29
N LYS A 247 -9.32 -17.15 16.00
CA LYS A 247 -10.78 -17.36 15.83
C LYS A 247 -11.64 -16.11 16.12
N THR A 248 -11.07 -15.13 16.81
CA THR A 248 -11.72 -13.83 17.03
C THR A 248 -11.57 -12.87 15.85
N ALA A 249 -10.61 -13.08 14.95
CA ALA A 249 -10.47 -12.26 13.76
C ALA A 249 -11.48 -12.70 12.69
N HIS A 250 -12.04 -11.75 11.96
CA HIS A 250 -12.94 -12.02 10.83
C HIS A 250 -12.59 -11.12 9.63
N PRO A 251 -12.78 -11.61 8.39
CA PRO A 251 -12.59 -10.79 7.21
C PRO A 251 -13.73 -9.77 7.08
N ILE A 252 -13.38 -8.56 6.65
CA ILE A 252 -14.33 -7.51 6.26
C ILE A 252 -14.31 -7.46 4.73
N ILE A 253 -15.51 -7.54 4.11
CA ILE A 253 -15.64 -7.56 2.65
C ILE A 253 -15.26 -6.19 2.09
N LEU A 254 -14.29 -6.19 1.19
CA LEU A 254 -13.88 -5.00 0.44
C LEU A 254 -14.83 -4.74 -0.75
N PRO A 255 -14.97 -3.46 -1.19
CA PRO A 255 -15.78 -3.14 -2.37
C PRO A 255 -15.30 -3.89 -3.62
N GLN A 256 -16.21 -4.48 -4.40
CA GLN A 256 -15.89 -5.28 -5.60
C GLN A 256 -15.19 -4.48 -6.72
N THR A 257 -15.21 -3.15 -6.65
CA THR A 257 -14.58 -2.26 -7.63
C THR A 257 -13.05 -2.14 -7.47
N VAL A 258 -12.47 -2.75 -6.41
CA VAL A 258 -11.05 -2.58 -6.08
C VAL A 258 -10.12 -3.47 -6.90
N GLY A 259 -10.59 -4.66 -7.30
CA GLY A 259 -9.76 -5.63 -8.03
C GLY A 259 -10.50 -6.94 -8.29
N VAL A 260 -9.76 -8.02 -8.47
CA VAL A 260 -10.31 -9.37 -8.56
C VAL A 260 -10.48 -9.92 -7.15
N ALA A 261 -11.70 -10.34 -6.81
CA ALA A 261 -11.97 -10.95 -5.51
C ALA A 261 -11.18 -12.26 -5.33
N THR A 262 -10.59 -12.42 -4.15
CA THR A 262 -9.94 -13.64 -3.72
C THR A 262 -10.71 -14.27 -2.55
N THR A 263 -10.16 -15.26 -1.87
CA THR A 263 -10.85 -15.90 -0.74
C THR A 263 -11.06 -14.93 0.44
N TYR A 264 -10.07 -14.07 0.72
CA TYR A 264 -10.07 -13.21 1.91
C TYR A 264 -9.87 -11.72 1.61
N GLY A 265 -9.60 -11.37 0.36
CA GLY A 265 -9.30 -10.00 0.00
C GLY A 265 -9.53 -9.71 -1.47
N GLN A 266 -8.75 -8.79 -2.01
CA GLN A 266 -8.80 -8.38 -3.42
C GLN A 266 -7.40 -8.25 -3.99
N GLN A 267 -7.20 -8.81 -5.18
CA GLN A 267 -5.96 -8.70 -5.94
C GLN A 267 -6.12 -7.72 -7.10
N ILE A 268 -5.34 -6.66 -7.10
CA ILE A 268 -5.23 -5.77 -8.25
C ILE A 268 -4.23 -6.38 -9.21
N ILE A 269 -4.69 -6.64 -10.43
CA ILE A 269 -3.83 -7.13 -11.51
C ILE A 269 -3.27 -5.92 -12.28
N PRO A 270 -1.94 -5.76 -12.34
CA PRO A 270 -1.36 -4.63 -13.06
C PRO A 270 -1.76 -4.65 -14.54
N SER A 271 -2.02 -3.47 -15.09
CA SER A 271 -2.33 -3.31 -16.49
C SER A 271 -1.51 -2.18 -17.11
N ALA A 272 -1.48 -2.11 -18.43
CA ALA A 272 -0.66 -1.14 -19.18
C ALA A 272 -0.91 0.32 -18.77
N LEU A 273 -2.15 0.67 -18.49
CA LEU A 273 -2.59 2.03 -18.13
C LEU A 273 -3.09 2.16 -16.70
N GLY A 274 -3.25 1.05 -15.98
CA GLY A 274 -3.72 1.01 -14.60
C GLY A 274 -2.59 1.05 -13.58
N GLY A 275 -2.96 0.95 -12.31
CA GLY A 275 -2.03 0.88 -11.19
C GLY A 275 -1.19 -0.40 -11.17
N ASP A 276 -0.33 -0.48 -10.18
CA ASP A 276 0.53 -1.64 -9.93
C ASP A 276 -0.27 -2.82 -9.33
N GLY A 277 0.34 -3.99 -9.29
CA GLY A 277 -0.24 -5.16 -8.66
C GLY A 277 -0.11 -5.09 -7.14
N LEU A 278 -1.24 -4.93 -6.46
CA LEU A 278 -1.31 -4.95 -5.00
C LEU A 278 -2.42 -5.90 -4.55
N TYR A 279 -2.22 -6.46 -3.36
CA TYR A 279 -3.24 -7.22 -2.67
C TYR A 279 -3.68 -6.48 -1.41
N TYR A 280 -4.97 -6.56 -1.09
CA TYR A 280 -5.56 -6.00 0.11
C TYR A 280 -6.52 -6.99 0.77
N ALA A 281 -6.42 -7.12 2.09
CA ALA A 281 -7.40 -7.83 2.92
C ALA A 281 -7.67 -7.02 4.19
N LEU A 282 -8.94 -6.77 4.48
CA LEU A 282 -9.36 -6.03 5.66
C LEU A 282 -9.88 -7.01 6.73
N LEU A 283 -9.34 -6.93 7.93
CA LEU A 283 -9.63 -7.81 9.05
C LEU A 283 -10.22 -7.00 10.21
N GLY A 284 -11.29 -7.50 10.79
CA GLY A 284 -11.93 -6.93 11.97
C GLY A 284 -11.58 -7.68 13.24
N LYS A 285 -11.40 -6.94 14.34
CA LYS A 285 -11.28 -7.47 15.69
C LYS A 285 -12.59 -7.19 16.42
N PRO A 286 -13.34 -8.22 16.87
CA PRO A 286 -14.64 -7.99 17.48
C PRO A 286 -14.52 -7.18 18.77
N THR A 287 -15.58 -6.49 19.13
CA THR A 287 -15.79 -5.98 20.48
C THR A 287 -16.00 -7.14 21.45
N PRO A 288 -15.59 -7.04 22.69
CA PRO A 288 -15.83 -8.07 23.72
C PRO A 288 -17.31 -8.40 23.92
#